data_c551f379a0b95ade24b235c2699fad72
#
_entry.id   c551f379a0b95ade24b235c2699fad72
#
_cell.length_a   1.000
_cell.length_b   1.000
_cell.length_c   1.000
_cell.angle_alpha   90.00
_cell.angle_beta   90.00
_cell.angle_gamma   90.00
#
_symmetry.space_group_name_H-M   'P 1'
#
loop_
_entity.id
_entity.type
_entity.pdbx_description
1 polymer ?
#
loop_
_entity_poly.entity_id
_entity_poly.type
_entity_poly.pdbx_seq_one_letter_code
_entity_poly.pdbx_strand_id
1 'polypeptide(L)'
;MSDKRLDISVVVPLYNEQESLSELTSWIDRVAIENNLSYEIIMVDDGSTDDSWDMVEQLKEQFPAIKGIRFARNYGKSAALYCGFEAAEGEVVFTMDADLQDSPDEIPEMRRMILEEGYDLVSGWKKKRYDPAGKRLPSKFFNMTARIVSGIKLHDFNCGLKAYRRRVIKSIEVYGEMHRYIPILAKHAGFKRIGEKVVQHQERKYGVSKFGMERMVKGYLDLITVSFMSHFGRSPMYFFGSLGTIMFLIGGFTTVWVIALKLYKQALGLPLRAVTDQPLFFVAIVTVILGAQLFLAGFLGELINRRSSDRNSYMIDKRIK
;
A
#
# COMPACT_ATOMS: atom_id res chain seq x y z
N MET A 1 28.25 -10.99 24.27
CA MET A 1 26.93 -11.68 24.30
C MET A 1 26.46 -11.74 22.87
N SER A 2 26.28 -12.93 22.31
CA SER A 2 25.74 -13.10 20.93
C SER A 2 24.35 -12.49 20.92
N ASP A 3 24.16 -11.49 20.09
CA ASP A 3 22.86 -10.86 19.81
C ASP A 3 22.00 -11.92 19.10
N LYS A 4 21.30 -12.74 19.88
CA LYS A 4 20.48 -13.85 19.36
C LYS A 4 19.26 -13.21 18.70
N ARG A 5 19.36 -12.96 17.41
CA ARG A 5 18.24 -12.41 16.62
C ARG A 5 17.02 -13.31 16.77
N LEU A 6 15.85 -12.70 16.95
CA LEU A 6 14.58 -13.42 16.95
C LEU A 6 14.32 -14.06 15.58
N ASP A 7 13.76 -15.25 15.59
CA ASP A 7 13.37 -15.95 14.35
C ASP A 7 12.25 -15.24 13.64
N ILE A 8 11.21 -14.84 14.39
CA ILE A 8 10.03 -14.22 13.82
C ILE A 8 9.52 -13.02 14.65
N SER A 9 8.92 -12.06 13.95
CA SER A 9 8.05 -11.03 14.53
C SER A 9 6.66 -11.16 13.92
N VAL A 10 5.61 -11.15 14.73
CA VAL A 10 4.21 -11.13 14.25
C VAL A 10 3.60 -9.78 14.57
N VAL A 11 3.34 -8.98 13.53
CA VAL A 11 2.71 -7.64 13.65
C VAL A 11 1.21 -7.80 13.51
N VAL A 12 0.49 -7.41 14.55
CA VAL A 12 -0.96 -7.52 14.66
C VAL A 12 -1.56 -6.11 14.84
N PRO A 13 -2.00 -5.46 13.76
CA PRO A 13 -2.78 -4.22 13.87
C PRO A 13 -4.18 -4.55 14.38
N LEU A 14 -4.67 -3.81 15.37
CA LEU A 14 -5.98 -4.02 15.98
C LEU A 14 -6.75 -2.71 16.15
N TYR A 15 -8.08 -2.82 16.10
CA TYR A 15 -9.01 -1.72 16.35
C TYR A 15 -10.37 -2.28 16.78
N ASN A 16 -10.70 -2.21 18.07
CA ASN A 16 -11.90 -2.78 18.67
C ASN A 16 -12.02 -4.29 18.42
N GLU A 17 -11.05 -5.06 18.91
CA GLU A 17 -10.93 -6.51 18.71
C GLU A 17 -10.67 -7.26 20.05
N GLN A 18 -11.11 -6.70 21.19
CA GLN A 18 -10.84 -7.24 22.55
C GLN A 18 -11.15 -8.74 22.69
N GLU A 19 -12.21 -9.22 22.02
CA GLU A 19 -12.70 -10.60 22.18
C GLU A 19 -11.78 -11.65 21.52
N SER A 20 -11.00 -11.26 20.52
CA SER A 20 -10.18 -12.17 19.72
C SER A 20 -8.71 -12.25 20.16
N LEU A 21 -8.21 -11.22 20.88
CA LEU A 21 -6.78 -11.08 21.18
C LEU A 21 -6.21 -12.23 22.01
N SER A 22 -6.93 -12.71 23.00
CA SER A 22 -6.47 -13.80 23.88
C SER A 22 -6.31 -15.12 23.10
N GLU A 23 -7.31 -15.46 22.28
CA GLU A 23 -7.27 -16.68 21.46
C GLU A 23 -6.16 -16.60 20.41
N LEU A 24 -5.99 -15.44 19.73
CA LEU A 24 -4.96 -15.23 18.74
C LEU A 24 -3.56 -15.33 19.36
N THR A 25 -3.34 -14.68 20.50
CA THR A 25 -2.05 -14.71 21.20
C THR A 25 -1.67 -16.15 21.58
N SER A 26 -2.58 -16.87 22.21
CA SER A 26 -2.35 -18.27 22.62
C SER A 26 -2.08 -19.17 21.41
N TRP A 27 -2.71 -18.90 20.27
CA TRP A 27 -2.48 -19.67 19.05
C TRP A 27 -1.09 -19.40 18.44
N ILE A 28 -0.68 -18.12 18.36
CA ILE A 28 0.66 -17.76 17.89
C ILE A 28 1.74 -18.35 18.79
N ASP A 29 1.56 -18.21 20.12
CA ASP A 29 2.48 -18.76 21.13
C ASP A 29 2.67 -20.27 20.96
N ARG A 30 1.57 -21.01 20.90
CA ARG A 30 1.58 -22.45 20.67
C ARG A 30 2.36 -22.82 19.40
N VAL A 31 2.07 -22.16 18.26
CA VAL A 31 2.75 -22.46 16.98
C VAL A 31 4.24 -22.14 17.08
N ALA A 32 4.62 -21.06 17.74
CA ALA A 32 6.03 -20.72 17.91
C ALA A 32 6.77 -21.74 18.78
N ILE A 33 6.19 -22.16 19.90
CA ILE A 33 6.76 -23.17 20.82
C ILE A 33 6.89 -24.53 20.13
N GLU A 34 5.83 -25.03 19.48
CA GLU A 34 5.82 -26.31 18.77
C GLU A 34 6.90 -26.39 17.67
N ASN A 35 7.26 -25.24 17.08
CA ASN A 35 8.27 -25.17 16.02
C ASN A 35 9.64 -24.67 16.52
N ASN A 36 9.85 -24.52 17.84
CA ASN A 36 11.08 -24.05 18.46
C ASN A 36 11.54 -22.68 17.92
N LEU A 37 10.62 -21.76 17.65
CA LEU A 37 10.90 -20.42 17.13
C LEU A 37 11.04 -19.41 18.28
N SER A 38 12.09 -18.64 18.27
CA SER A 38 12.18 -17.41 19.08
C SER A 38 11.35 -16.32 18.42
N TYR A 39 10.43 -15.70 19.17
CA TYR A 39 9.41 -14.84 18.58
C TYR A 39 9.08 -13.62 19.43
N GLU A 40 8.45 -12.65 18.80
CA GLU A 40 7.74 -11.54 19.42
C GLU A 40 6.40 -11.31 18.71
N ILE A 41 5.42 -10.82 19.47
CA ILE A 41 4.13 -10.38 18.95
C ILE A 41 4.03 -8.87 19.17
N ILE A 42 3.90 -8.09 18.09
CA ILE A 42 3.80 -6.64 18.15
C ILE A 42 2.36 -6.25 17.88
N MET A 43 1.64 -5.94 18.95
CA MET A 43 0.25 -5.50 18.92
C MET A 43 0.20 -3.99 18.77
N VAL A 44 -0.40 -3.51 17.69
CA VAL A 44 -0.52 -2.07 17.43
C VAL A 44 -1.99 -1.68 17.45
N ASP A 45 -2.40 -1.05 18.55
CA ASP A 45 -3.74 -0.54 18.76
C ASP A 45 -3.92 0.80 18.05
N ASP A 46 -4.77 0.80 17.03
CA ASP A 46 -5.09 1.97 16.21
C ASP A 46 -6.15 2.88 16.88
N GLY A 47 -5.99 3.12 18.19
CA GLY A 47 -6.84 4.01 18.97
C GLY A 47 -8.21 3.40 19.25
N SER A 48 -8.26 2.16 19.72
CA SER A 48 -9.50 1.47 20.11
C SER A 48 -10.27 2.23 21.18
N THR A 49 -11.59 2.10 21.12
CA THR A 49 -12.54 2.70 22.05
C THR A 49 -13.17 1.70 23.01
N ASP A 50 -12.86 0.41 22.84
CA ASP A 50 -13.21 -0.71 23.72
C ASP A 50 -12.02 -1.06 24.65
N ASP A 51 -12.11 -2.18 25.35
CA ASP A 51 -11.08 -2.65 26.28
C ASP A 51 -9.91 -3.39 25.57
N SER A 52 -9.73 -3.20 24.25
CA SER A 52 -8.66 -3.88 23.49
C SER A 52 -7.28 -3.57 24.05
N TRP A 53 -7.00 -2.33 24.46
CA TRP A 53 -5.70 -1.97 25.02
C TRP A 53 -5.48 -2.60 26.40
N ASP A 54 -6.48 -2.60 27.26
CA ASP A 54 -6.38 -3.21 28.59
C ASP A 54 -6.15 -4.72 28.47
N MET A 55 -6.74 -5.36 27.43
CA MET A 55 -6.46 -6.76 27.10
C MET A 55 -4.99 -6.95 26.67
N VAL A 56 -4.41 -6.05 25.88
CA VAL A 56 -2.98 -6.11 25.50
C VAL A 56 -2.08 -5.99 26.72
N GLU A 57 -2.40 -5.09 27.67
CA GLU A 57 -1.65 -4.95 28.93
C GLU A 57 -1.71 -6.25 29.76
N GLN A 58 -2.87 -6.85 29.91
CA GLN A 58 -3.06 -8.13 30.62
C GLN A 58 -2.32 -9.29 29.94
N LEU A 59 -2.40 -9.38 28.61
CA LEU A 59 -1.73 -10.43 27.84
C LEU A 59 -0.20 -10.29 27.92
N LYS A 60 0.33 -9.08 28.02
CA LYS A 60 1.78 -8.86 28.23
C LYS A 60 2.28 -9.47 29.55
N GLU A 61 1.47 -9.47 30.61
CA GLU A 61 1.84 -10.09 31.87
C GLU A 61 1.95 -11.62 31.74
N GLN A 62 1.12 -12.24 30.89
CA GLN A 62 1.10 -13.68 30.67
C GLN A 62 2.11 -14.12 29.60
N PHE A 63 2.31 -13.31 28.55
CA PHE A 63 3.17 -13.60 27.41
C PHE A 63 4.26 -12.53 27.27
N PRO A 64 5.45 -12.73 27.86
CA PRO A 64 6.54 -11.76 27.83
C PRO A 64 7.01 -11.36 26.41
N ALA A 65 6.71 -12.19 25.41
CA ALA A 65 7.02 -11.93 23.99
C ALA A 65 6.16 -10.83 23.35
N ILE A 66 5.12 -10.33 24.04
CA ILE A 66 4.26 -9.25 23.51
C ILE A 66 4.96 -7.91 23.66
N LYS A 67 4.88 -7.10 22.59
CA LYS A 67 5.17 -5.66 22.59
C LYS A 67 3.89 -4.92 22.18
N GLY A 68 3.52 -3.85 22.89
CA GLY A 68 2.33 -3.06 22.61
C GLY A 68 2.66 -1.63 22.18
N ILE A 69 1.92 -1.12 21.20
CA ILE A 69 1.96 0.27 20.75
C ILE A 69 0.52 0.75 20.66
N ARG A 70 0.15 1.83 21.38
CA ARG A 70 -1.18 2.44 21.31
C ARG A 70 -1.11 3.80 20.68
N PHE A 71 -1.97 4.05 19.70
CA PHE A 71 -2.16 5.36 19.12
C PHE A 71 -3.16 6.20 19.91
N ALA A 72 -2.96 7.51 19.97
CA ALA A 72 -3.87 8.44 20.63
C ALA A 72 -5.24 8.56 19.91
N ARG A 73 -5.30 8.18 18.62
CA ARG A 73 -6.53 8.13 17.81
C ARG A 73 -6.34 7.16 16.65
N ASN A 74 -7.43 6.85 15.95
CA ASN A 74 -7.37 6.04 14.74
C ASN A 74 -6.63 6.78 13.59
N TYR A 75 -5.55 6.17 13.09
CA TYR A 75 -4.76 6.60 11.94
C TYR A 75 -4.86 5.64 10.75
N GLY A 76 -5.50 4.48 10.95
CA GLY A 76 -5.69 3.44 9.95
C GLY A 76 -4.63 2.35 9.96
N LYS A 77 -4.99 1.21 9.35
CA LYS A 77 -4.18 -0.02 9.34
C LYS A 77 -2.75 0.17 8.82
N SER A 78 -2.54 1.05 7.84
CA SER A 78 -1.21 1.31 7.28
C SER A 78 -0.27 1.93 8.29
N ALA A 79 -0.77 2.87 9.11
CA ALA A 79 -0.01 3.50 10.20
C ALA A 79 0.39 2.46 11.26
N ALA A 80 -0.55 1.60 11.65
CA ALA A 80 -0.30 0.53 12.61
C ALA A 80 0.76 -0.45 12.08
N LEU A 81 0.67 -0.85 10.82
CA LEU A 81 1.69 -1.70 10.18
C LEU A 81 3.05 -1.02 10.11
N TYR A 82 3.11 0.27 9.76
CA TYR A 82 4.37 1.00 9.72
C TYR A 82 5.08 1.01 11.09
N CYS A 83 4.36 1.37 12.16
CA CYS A 83 4.94 1.35 13.52
C CYS A 83 5.33 -0.05 13.98
N GLY A 84 4.54 -1.06 13.62
CA GLY A 84 4.87 -2.46 13.87
C GLY A 84 6.11 -2.92 13.12
N PHE A 85 6.27 -2.53 11.85
CA PHE A 85 7.46 -2.81 11.05
C PHE A 85 8.72 -2.14 11.60
N GLU A 86 8.59 -0.91 12.10
CA GLU A 86 9.71 -0.23 12.75
C GLU A 86 10.14 -0.94 14.05
N ALA A 87 9.20 -1.47 14.81
CA ALA A 87 9.46 -2.18 16.06
C ALA A 87 9.95 -3.62 15.86
N ALA A 88 9.74 -4.23 14.69
CA ALA A 88 10.04 -5.64 14.42
C ALA A 88 11.55 -5.92 14.35
N GLU A 89 12.01 -6.95 15.11
CA GLU A 89 13.38 -7.38 15.23
C GLU A 89 13.66 -8.78 14.65
N GLY A 90 12.60 -9.57 14.37
CA GLY A 90 12.68 -10.92 13.82
C GLY A 90 13.29 -10.97 12.42
N GLU A 91 13.94 -12.08 12.08
CA GLU A 91 14.51 -12.32 10.75
C GLU A 91 13.42 -12.36 9.67
N VAL A 92 12.31 -13.02 9.99
CA VAL A 92 11.10 -13.03 9.17
C VAL A 92 9.98 -12.32 9.93
N VAL A 93 9.33 -11.37 9.27
CA VAL A 93 8.25 -10.59 9.85
C VAL A 93 6.94 -10.99 9.21
N PHE A 94 5.95 -11.27 10.04
CA PHE A 94 4.59 -11.60 9.62
C PHE A 94 3.65 -10.44 9.90
N THR A 95 2.68 -10.23 9.04
CA THR A 95 1.48 -9.46 9.35
C THR A 95 0.29 -10.40 9.48
N MET A 96 -0.59 -10.15 10.42
CA MET A 96 -1.78 -10.94 10.66
C MET A 96 -2.91 -10.06 11.19
N ASP A 97 -4.14 -10.27 10.72
CA ASP A 97 -5.30 -9.55 11.23
C ASP A 97 -5.74 -10.13 12.58
N ALA A 98 -6.26 -9.28 13.48
CA ALA A 98 -6.66 -9.69 14.82
C ALA A 98 -7.95 -10.53 14.86
N ASP A 99 -8.67 -10.67 13.76
CA ASP A 99 -10.04 -11.21 13.69
C ASP A 99 -10.16 -12.74 13.61
N LEU A 100 -9.05 -13.47 13.84
CA LEU A 100 -8.97 -14.94 13.80
C LEU A 100 -9.33 -15.58 12.44
N GLN A 101 -9.39 -14.81 11.37
CA GLN A 101 -9.68 -15.36 10.04
C GLN A 101 -8.47 -16.03 9.38
N ASP A 102 -7.27 -15.58 9.73
CA ASP A 102 -6.01 -16.12 9.22
C ASP A 102 -5.40 -17.09 10.25
N SER A 103 -4.91 -18.26 9.79
CA SER A 103 -4.35 -19.28 10.68
C SER A 103 -2.86 -19.05 10.97
N PRO A 104 -2.44 -18.91 12.25
CA PRO A 104 -1.04 -18.90 12.64
C PRO A 104 -0.28 -20.19 12.26
N ASP A 105 -0.96 -21.33 12.06
CA ASP A 105 -0.33 -22.59 11.66
C ASP A 105 0.37 -22.52 10.29
N GLU A 106 0.13 -21.46 9.53
CA GLU A 106 0.80 -21.20 8.25
C GLU A 106 2.21 -20.57 8.42
N ILE A 107 2.54 -20.08 9.62
CA ILE A 107 3.81 -19.38 9.93
C ILE A 107 5.04 -20.22 9.60
N PRO A 108 5.16 -21.50 10.03
CA PRO A 108 6.36 -22.28 9.81
C PRO A 108 6.67 -22.47 8.33
N GLU A 109 5.66 -22.79 7.53
CA GLU A 109 5.84 -23.02 6.10
C GLU A 109 6.16 -21.73 5.35
N MET A 110 5.48 -20.62 5.66
CA MET A 110 5.78 -19.31 5.04
C MET A 110 7.20 -18.84 5.43
N ARG A 111 7.65 -19.11 6.65
CA ARG A 111 9.04 -18.85 7.08
C ARG A 111 10.02 -19.68 6.24
N ARG A 112 9.75 -20.97 6.05
CA ARG A 112 10.57 -21.86 5.22
C ARG A 112 10.70 -21.31 3.79
N MET A 113 9.59 -20.87 3.17
CA MET A 113 9.60 -20.27 1.84
C MET A 113 10.50 -19.01 1.78
N ILE A 114 10.46 -18.16 2.82
CA ILE A 114 11.33 -16.98 2.89
C ILE A 114 12.81 -17.37 3.01
N LEU A 115 13.15 -18.29 3.91
CA LEU A 115 14.54 -18.58 4.27
C LEU A 115 15.21 -19.56 3.31
N GLU A 116 14.53 -20.66 2.96
CA GLU A 116 15.08 -21.75 2.17
C GLU A 116 14.82 -21.59 0.68
N GLU A 117 13.60 -21.21 0.28
CA GLU A 117 13.28 -20.97 -1.13
C GLU A 117 13.69 -19.55 -1.58
N GLY A 118 14.06 -18.68 -0.65
CA GLY A 118 14.65 -17.38 -0.91
C GLY A 118 13.67 -16.33 -1.39
N TYR A 119 12.38 -16.44 -1.08
CA TYR A 119 11.43 -15.36 -1.33
C TYR A 119 11.75 -14.13 -0.49
N ASP A 120 11.46 -12.95 -1.04
CA ASP A 120 11.53 -11.67 -0.30
C ASP A 120 10.23 -11.41 0.45
N LEU A 121 9.10 -11.80 -0.15
CA LEU A 121 7.75 -11.67 0.38
C LEU A 121 6.90 -12.87 -0.05
N VAL A 122 6.11 -13.42 0.86
CA VAL A 122 5.09 -14.43 0.59
C VAL A 122 3.74 -13.91 1.07
N SER A 123 2.75 -13.85 0.18
CA SER A 123 1.37 -13.46 0.51
C SER A 123 0.50 -14.70 0.69
N GLY A 124 -0.39 -14.70 1.68
CA GLY A 124 -1.43 -15.69 1.75
C GLY A 124 -2.43 -15.57 0.58
N TRP A 125 -2.95 -16.70 0.11
CA TRP A 125 -4.03 -16.77 -0.87
C TRP A 125 -5.22 -17.53 -0.28
N LYS A 126 -6.30 -16.81 0.02
CA LYS A 126 -7.57 -17.36 0.51
C LYS A 126 -8.34 -17.98 -0.66
N LYS A 127 -7.97 -19.21 -1.07
CA LYS A 127 -8.58 -19.92 -2.22
C LYS A 127 -10.04 -20.25 -1.98
N LYS A 128 -10.38 -20.69 -0.76
CA LYS A 128 -11.77 -20.88 -0.31
C LYS A 128 -12.12 -19.67 0.59
N ARG A 129 -13.04 -18.82 0.12
CA ARG A 129 -13.50 -17.67 0.89
C ARG A 129 -14.93 -17.92 1.36
N TYR A 130 -15.17 -17.69 2.63
CA TYR A 130 -16.50 -17.72 3.25
C TYR A 130 -17.23 -16.37 3.18
N ASP A 131 -16.63 -15.39 2.48
CA ASP A 131 -17.23 -14.06 2.29
C ASP A 131 -18.51 -14.09 1.44
N PRO A 132 -19.52 -13.22 1.72
CA PRO A 132 -20.72 -13.07 0.91
C PRO A 132 -20.40 -12.76 -0.55
N ALA A 133 -21.25 -13.25 -1.49
CA ALA A 133 -21.05 -13.14 -2.94
C ALA A 133 -20.84 -11.68 -3.41
N GLY A 134 -21.52 -10.70 -2.80
CA GLY A 134 -21.39 -9.28 -3.11
C GLY A 134 -19.98 -8.68 -2.85
N LYS A 135 -19.15 -9.33 -2.02
CA LYS A 135 -17.77 -8.92 -1.75
C LYS A 135 -16.76 -9.60 -2.68
N ARG A 136 -17.10 -10.75 -3.26
CA ARG A 136 -16.16 -11.54 -4.07
C ARG A 136 -15.89 -10.93 -5.45
N LEU A 137 -16.92 -10.38 -6.11
CA LEU A 137 -16.79 -9.83 -7.47
C LEU A 137 -15.90 -8.57 -7.49
N PRO A 138 -16.12 -7.56 -6.63
CA PRO A 138 -15.24 -6.39 -6.53
C PRO A 138 -13.80 -6.76 -6.20
N SER A 139 -13.60 -7.72 -5.29
CA SER A 139 -12.25 -8.18 -4.90
C SER A 139 -11.53 -8.87 -6.07
N LYS A 140 -12.22 -9.68 -6.88
CA LYS A 140 -11.63 -10.32 -8.07
C LYS A 140 -11.19 -9.29 -9.10
N PHE A 141 -12.03 -8.31 -9.38
CA PHE A 141 -11.73 -7.24 -10.33
C PHE A 141 -10.54 -6.39 -9.84
N PHE A 142 -10.52 -6.03 -8.57
CA PHE A 142 -9.39 -5.34 -7.93
C PHE A 142 -8.08 -6.13 -8.09
N ASN A 143 -8.08 -7.42 -7.71
CA ASN A 143 -6.89 -8.26 -7.80
C ASN A 143 -6.41 -8.44 -9.26
N MET A 144 -7.34 -8.54 -10.22
CA MET A 144 -7.01 -8.58 -11.65
C MET A 144 -6.31 -7.28 -12.10
N THR A 145 -6.87 -6.13 -11.76
CA THR A 145 -6.29 -4.82 -12.11
C THR A 145 -4.94 -4.61 -11.44
N ALA A 146 -4.82 -4.94 -10.14
CA ALA A 146 -3.57 -4.86 -9.41
C ALA A 146 -2.48 -5.75 -10.03
N ARG A 147 -2.84 -6.95 -10.49
CA ARG A 147 -1.94 -7.87 -11.20
C ARG A 147 -1.45 -7.31 -12.54
N ILE A 148 -2.35 -6.74 -13.34
CA ILE A 148 -2.01 -6.16 -14.65
C ILE A 148 -1.08 -4.97 -14.45
N VAL A 149 -1.44 -4.05 -13.55
CA VAL A 149 -0.69 -2.80 -13.30
C VAL A 149 0.67 -3.08 -12.67
N SER A 150 0.75 -4.01 -11.71
CA SER A 150 2.00 -4.30 -10.99
C SER A 150 2.89 -5.33 -11.71
N GLY A 151 2.32 -6.17 -12.57
CA GLY A 151 3.00 -7.32 -13.14
C GLY A 151 3.42 -8.38 -12.09
N ILE A 152 2.75 -8.41 -10.92
CA ILE A 152 2.99 -9.39 -9.85
C ILE A 152 1.91 -10.48 -9.96
N LYS A 153 2.32 -11.74 -9.99
CA LYS A 153 1.42 -12.88 -10.16
C LYS A 153 0.83 -13.34 -8.82
N LEU A 154 0.10 -12.47 -8.11
CA LEU A 154 -0.64 -12.81 -6.90
C LEU A 154 -2.13 -12.94 -7.19
N HIS A 155 -2.79 -13.93 -6.58
CA HIS A 155 -4.25 -14.09 -6.63
C HIS A 155 -4.96 -13.23 -5.59
N ASP A 156 -4.30 -12.93 -4.48
CA ASP A 156 -4.88 -12.14 -3.38
C ASP A 156 -3.90 -11.10 -2.82
N PHE A 157 -4.08 -9.84 -3.23
CA PHE A 157 -3.31 -8.72 -2.67
C PHE A 157 -3.83 -8.30 -1.29
N ASN A 158 -5.09 -8.63 -0.95
CA ASN A 158 -5.78 -8.16 0.25
C ASN A 158 -5.64 -9.11 1.46
N CYS A 159 -5.00 -10.27 1.31
CA CYS A 159 -4.80 -11.18 2.45
C CYS A 159 -4.02 -10.48 3.57
N GLY A 160 -4.51 -10.55 4.81
CA GLY A 160 -3.85 -10.00 6.00
C GLY A 160 -2.56 -10.72 6.33
N LEU A 161 -2.57 -12.07 6.17
CA LEU A 161 -1.41 -12.90 6.44
C LEU A 161 -0.37 -12.78 5.31
N LYS A 162 0.76 -12.20 5.64
CA LYS A 162 1.94 -12.10 4.76
C LYS A 162 3.21 -12.29 5.56
N ALA A 163 4.22 -12.89 4.94
CA ALA A 163 5.57 -13.04 5.47
C ALA A 163 6.56 -12.19 4.67
N TYR A 164 7.51 -11.58 5.35
CA TYR A 164 8.50 -10.69 4.75
C TYR A 164 9.88 -11.00 5.32
N ARG A 165 10.92 -10.92 4.49
CA ARG A 165 12.27 -10.71 5.04
C ARG A 165 12.32 -9.36 5.74
N ARG A 166 12.96 -9.28 6.90
CA ARG A 166 13.10 -8.03 7.66
C ARG A 166 13.59 -6.85 6.81
N ARG A 167 14.54 -7.08 5.90
CA ARG A 167 15.04 -6.04 5.00
C ARG A 167 13.96 -5.41 4.11
N VAL A 168 12.93 -6.18 3.74
CA VAL A 168 11.83 -5.66 2.90
C VAL A 168 11.04 -4.60 3.64
N ILE A 169 10.58 -4.93 4.85
CA ILE A 169 9.76 -4.00 5.65
C ILE A 169 10.53 -2.75 6.09
N LYS A 170 11.86 -2.87 6.28
CA LYS A 170 12.73 -1.73 6.62
C LYS A 170 13.07 -0.84 5.42
N SER A 171 12.73 -1.27 4.19
CA SER A 171 13.02 -0.54 2.95
C SER A 171 11.79 0.08 2.30
N ILE A 172 10.60 -0.13 2.86
CA ILE A 172 9.35 0.39 2.33
C ILE A 172 8.66 1.30 3.33
N GLU A 173 8.03 2.34 2.83
CA GLU A 173 7.13 3.18 3.62
C GLU A 173 5.68 2.80 3.34
N VAL A 174 4.90 2.56 4.41
CA VAL A 174 3.48 2.22 4.32
C VAL A 174 2.67 3.32 4.98
N TYR A 175 1.89 4.07 4.21
CA TYR A 175 1.05 5.18 4.70
C TYR A 175 -0.31 5.20 3.98
N GLY A 176 -1.26 6.00 4.45
CA GLY A 176 -2.61 6.08 3.88
C GLY A 176 -3.28 4.70 3.81
N GLU A 177 -3.76 4.29 2.65
CA GLU A 177 -4.38 2.97 2.44
C GLU A 177 -3.41 1.96 1.76
N MET A 178 -2.10 2.18 1.84
CA MET A 178 -1.08 1.39 1.10
C MET A 178 -0.84 -0.01 1.65
N HIS A 179 -1.45 -0.41 2.77
CA HIS A 179 -1.29 -1.75 3.33
C HIS A 179 -1.64 -2.89 2.35
N ARG A 180 -2.51 -2.65 1.38
CA ARG A 180 -2.88 -3.62 0.32
C ARG A 180 -1.82 -3.74 -0.76
N TYR A 181 -1.02 -2.71 -0.92
CA TYR A 181 -0.04 -2.57 -1.99
C TYR A 181 1.39 -2.86 -1.56
N ILE A 182 1.59 -3.39 -0.35
CA ILE A 182 2.92 -3.76 0.17
C ILE A 182 3.70 -4.63 -0.84
N PRO A 183 3.11 -5.64 -1.53
CA PRO A 183 3.83 -6.38 -2.56
C PRO A 183 4.33 -5.50 -3.72
N ILE A 184 3.56 -4.46 -4.09
CA ILE A 184 3.94 -3.51 -5.14
C ILE A 184 5.07 -2.62 -4.64
N LEU A 185 4.97 -2.09 -3.41
CA LEU A 185 6.02 -1.28 -2.78
C LEU A 185 7.32 -2.08 -2.66
N ALA A 186 7.24 -3.34 -2.24
CA ALA A 186 8.40 -4.24 -2.15
C ALA A 186 9.07 -4.44 -3.53
N LYS A 187 8.28 -4.70 -4.59
CA LYS A 187 8.79 -4.83 -5.95
C LYS A 187 9.53 -3.57 -6.42
N HIS A 188 8.98 -2.38 -6.14
CA HIS A 188 9.61 -1.10 -6.49
C HIS A 188 10.85 -0.78 -5.66
N ALA A 189 10.92 -1.26 -4.41
CA ALA A 189 12.13 -1.21 -3.61
C ALA A 189 13.23 -2.20 -4.06
N GLY A 190 12.96 -3.01 -5.12
CA GLY A 190 13.93 -3.92 -5.73
C GLY A 190 13.74 -5.39 -5.33
N PHE A 191 12.77 -5.72 -4.47
CA PHE A 191 12.49 -7.08 -4.02
C PHE A 191 11.57 -7.79 -5.02
N LYS A 192 12.14 -8.63 -5.88
CA LYS A 192 11.43 -9.22 -7.02
C LYS A 192 10.90 -10.63 -6.76
N ARG A 193 11.41 -11.33 -5.73
CA ARG A 193 11.01 -12.70 -5.40
C ARG A 193 9.78 -12.69 -4.50
N ILE A 194 8.62 -12.43 -5.10
CA ILE A 194 7.32 -12.37 -4.44
C ILE A 194 6.55 -13.63 -4.80
N GLY A 195 6.18 -14.39 -3.77
CA GLY A 195 5.39 -15.62 -3.89
C GLY A 195 4.05 -15.55 -3.18
N GLU A 196 3.25 -16.58 -3.36
CA GLU A 196 2.02 -16.78 -2.59
C GLU A 196 1.89 -18.23 -2.12
N LYS A 197 1.16 -18.39 -1.02
CA LYS A 197 0.81 -19.70 -0.44
C LYS A 197 -0.70 -19.76 -0.23
N VAL A 198 -1.31 -20.87 -0.63
CA VAL A 198 -2.70 -21.12 -0.27
C VAL A 198 -2.79 -21.30 1.24
N VAL A 199 -3.58 -20.48 1.90
CA VAL A 199 -3.74 -20.45 3.36
C VAL A 199 -5.15 -20.84 3.75
N GLN A 200 -5.29 -21.41 4.94
CA GLN A 200 -6.59 -21.68 5.54
C GLN A 200 -7.24 -20.37 5.94
N HIS A 201 -8.51 -20.25 5.62
CA HIS A 201 -9.33 -19.10 5.99
C HIS A 201 -10.52 -19.59 6.82
N GLN A 202 -10.70 -18.99 7.99
CA GLN A 202 -11.79 -19.30 8.89
C GLN A 202 -12.90 -18.25 8.79
N GLU A 203 -14.11 -18.62 9.17
CA GLU A 203 -15.18 -17.64 9.35
C GLU A 203 -14.86 -16.73 10.53
N ARG A 204 -15.23 -15.45 10.43
CA ARG A 204 -15.05 -14.50 11.51
C ARG A 204 -15.88 -14.94 12.72
N LYS A 205 -15.22 -15.12 13.86
CA LYS A 205 -15.86 -15.51 15.12
C LYS A 205 -16.51 -14.31 15.85
N TYR A 206 -15.83 -13.17 15.86
CA TYR A 206 -16.17 -11.99 16.63
C TYR A 206 -16.27 -10.74 15.75
N GLY A 207 -17.05 -9.75 16.22
CA GLY A 207 -17.15 -8.44 15.59
C GLY A 207 -17.96 -8.38 14.28
N VAL A 208 -18.17 -7.16 13.77
CA VAL A 208 -18.96 -6.89 12.55
C VAL A 208 -18.04 -6.38 11.43
N SER A 209 -18.23 -6.92 10.22
CA SER A 209 -17.47 -6.50 9.04
C SER A 209 -17.82 -5.06 8.62
N LYS A 210 -16.87 -4.14 8.71
CA LYS A 210 -16.98 -2.71 8.32
C LYS A 210 -16.79 -2.47 6.81
N PHE A 211 -17.33 -3.33 5.93
CA PHE A 211 -17.13 -3.23 4.48
C PHE A 211 -18.24 -2.39 3.81
N GLY A 212 -17.89 -1.23 3.22
CA GLY A 212 -18.80 -0.37 2.44
C GLY A 212 -18.33 -0.15 0.99
N MET A 213 -19.25 0.28 0.08
CA MET A 213 -18.94 0.61 -1.33
C MET A 213 -17.93 1.75 -1.47
N GLU A 214 -17.91 2.70 -0.55
CA GLU A 214 -16.95 3.80 -0.48
C GLU A 214 -15.50 3.31 -0.48
N ARG A 215 -15.26 2.20 0.20
CA ARG A 215 -13.94 1.57 0.30
C ARG A 215 -13.45 0.96 -1.02
N MET A 216 -14.37 0.62 -1.92
CA MET A 216 -14.04 0.11 -3.24
C MET A 216 -13.56 1.23 -4.16
N VAL A 217 -14.27 2.37 -4.17
CA VAL A 217 -13.86 3.56 -4.95
C VAL A 217 -12.50 4.07 -4.47
N LYS A 218 -12.30 4.19 -3.15
CA LYS A 218 -11.01 4.53 -2.55
C LYS A 218 -9.91 3.57 -3.00
N GLY A 219 -10.18 2.26 -2.99
CA GLY A 219 -9.20 1.25 -3.44
C GLY A 219 -8.76 1.43 -4.90
N TYR A 220 -9.63 1.86 -5.80
CA TYR A 220 -9.23 2.15 -7.18
C TYR A 220 -8.38 3.40 -7.32
N LEU A 221 -8.77 4.47 -6.63
CA LEU A 221 -7.99 5.71 -6.60
C LEU A 221 -6.61 5.45 -6.01
N ASP A 222 -6.55 4.64 -4.95
CA ASP A 222 -5.28 4.24 -4.34
C ASP A 222 -4.41 3.41 -5.28
N LEU A 223 -5.01 2.50 -6.08
CA LEU A 223 -4.25 1.73 -7.07
C LEU A 223 -3.62 2.63 -8.13
N ILE A 224 -4.37 3.61 -8.64
CA ILE A 224 -3.86 4.61 -9.59
C ILE A 224 -2.75 5.41 -8.93
N THR A 225 -2.97 5.87 -7.70
CA THR A 225 -1.99 6.65 -6.94
C THR A 225 -0.71 5.86 -6.69
N VAL A 226 -0.82 4.61 -6.21
CA VAL A 226 0.34 3.75 -5.95
C VAL A 226 1.07 3.42 -7.25
N SER A 227 0.35 3.13 -8.33
CA SER A 227 0.96 2.88 -9.65
C SER A 227 1.71 4.10 -10.14
N PHE A 228 1.10 5.28 -10.05
CA PHE A 228 1.72 6.54 -10.42
C PHE A 228 2.95 6.84 -9.55
N MET A 229 2.78 6.79 -8.22
CA MET A 229 3.86 7.03 -7.25
C MET A 229 5.02 6.04 -7.40
N SER A 230 4.71 4.79 -7.74
CA SER A 230 5.70 3.75 -7.97
C SER A 230 6.60 4.02 -9.19
N HIS A 231 6.02 4.55 -10.28
CA HIS A 231 6.76 4.82 -11.51
C HIS A 231 7.36 6.24 -11.53
N PHE A 232 6.61 7.22 -11.02
CA PHE A 232 6.94 8.64 -11.14
C PHE A 232 7.10 9.36 -9.80
N GLY A 233 6.89 8.66 -8.67
CA GLY A 233 6.89 9.27 -7.33
C GLY A 233 8.23 9.89 -6.93
N ARG A 234 9.35 9.39 -7.47
CA ARG A 234 10.67 10.00 -7.25
C ARG A 234 10.93 11.23 -8.11
N SER A 235 10.26 11.33 -9.25
CA SER A 235 10.44 12.44 -10.20
C SER A 235 9.16 12.66 -11.01
N PRO A 236 8.12 13.29 -10.44
CA PRO A 236 6.87 13.61 -11.13
C PRO A 236 7.09 14.46 -12.39
N MET A 237 8.20 15.21 -12.41
CA MET A 237 8.60 16.06 -13.53
C MET A 237 8.81 15.25 -14.82
N TYR A 238 9.28 13.99 -14.75
CA TYR A 238 9.45 13.17 -15.96
C TYR A 238 8.13 12.87 -16.66
N PHE A 239 7.05 12.69 -15.91
CA PHE A 239 5.73 12.42 -16.51
C PHE A 239 5.04 13.72 -16.94
N PHE A 240 4.78 14.60 -16.00
CA PHE A 240 4.01 15.82 -16.26
C PHE A 240 4.81 16.83 -17.10
N GLY A 241 6.11 16.96 -16.83
CA GLY A 241 6.96 17.87 -17.55
C GLY A 241 7.17 17.46 -19.01
N SER A 242 7.40 16.16 -19.28
CA SER A 242 7.56 15.68 -20.67
C SER A 242 6.25 15.80 -21.47
N LEU A 243 5.12 15.36 -20.88
CA LEU A 243 3.81 15.49 -21.51
C LEU A 243 3.45 16.96 -21.75
N GLY A 244 3.69 17.82 -20.74
CA GLY A 244 3.45 19.24 -20.83
C GLY A 244 4.29 19.92 -21.91
N THR A 245 5.58 19.58 -22.01
CA THR A 245 6.47 20.10 -23.06
C THR A 245 6.01 19.67 -24.46
N ILE A 246 5.64 18.40 -24.64
CA ILE A 246 5.14 17.90 -25.93
C ILE A 246 3.86 18.65 -26.33
N MET A 247 2.90 18.77 -25.43
CA MET A 247 1.65 19.50 -25.71
C MET A 247 1.92 20.99 -26.01
N PHE A 248 2.81 21.62 -25.26
CA PHE A 248 3.19 23.01 -25.50
C PHE A 248 3.79 23.21 -26.89
N LEU A 249 4.69 22.31 -27.30
CA LEU A 249 5.33 22.37 -28.62
C LEU A 249 4.33 22.11 -29.76
N ILE A 250 3.45 21.11 -29.60
CA ILE A 250 2.42 20.79 -30.62
C ILE A 250 1.45 21.98 -30.76
N GLY A 251 0.95 22.52 -29.65
CA GLY A 251 0.03 23.64 -29.67
C GLY A 251 0.69 24.90 -30.21
N GLY A 252 1.92 25.18 -29.83
CA GLY A 252 2.72 26.30 -30.33
C GLY A 252 2.97 26.20 -31.84
N PHE A 253 3.43 25.02 -32.33
CA PHE A 253 3.61 24.77 -33.73
C PHE A 253 2.32 24.93 -34.55
N THR A 254 1.19 24.37 -34.04
CA THR A 254 -0.11 24.49 -34.71
C THR A 254 -0.57 25.96 -34.74
N THR A 255 -0.35 26.73 -33.69
CA THR A 255 -0.69 28.15 -33.65
C THR A 255 0.11 28.92 -34.71
N VAL A 256 1.43 28.73 -34.75
CA VAL A 256 2.34 29.37 -35.74
C VAL A 256 1.92 28.96 -37.14
N TRP A 257 1.63 27.68 -37.38
CA TRP A 257 1.19 27.17 -38.67
C TRP A 257 -0.10 27.85 -39.16
N VAL A 258 -1.11 27.98 -38.32
CA VAL A 258 -2.39 28.65 -38.67
C VAL A 258 -2.16 30.10 -39.01
N ILE A 259 -1.31 30.82 -38.28
CA ILE A 259 -0.96 32.22 -38.53
C ILE A 259 -0.18 32.35 -39.84
N ALA A 260 0.82 31.50 -40.05
CA ALA A 260 1.65 31.50 -41.25
C ALA A 260 0.82 31.24 -42.52
N LEU A 261 -0.11 30.27 -42.47
CA LEU A 261 -1.04 30.00 -43.55
C LEU A 261 -1.92 31.19 -43.88
N LYS A 262 -2.38 31.94 -42.87
CA LYS A 262 -3.17 33.17 -43.08
C LYS A 262 -2.32 34.22 -43.81
N LEU A 263 -1.12 34.48 -43.32
CA LEU A 263 -0.21 35.48 -43.94
C LEU A 263 0.15 35.10 -45.36
N TYR A 264 0.41 33.83 -45.61
CA TYR A 264 0.69 33.30 -46.97
C TYR A 264 -0.50 33.50 -47.92
N LYS A 265 -1.72 33.16 -47.50
CA LYS A 265 -2.94 33.39 -48.30
C LYS A 265 -3.19 34.88 -48.55
N GLN A 266 -2.91 35.75 -47.52
CA GLN A 266 -3.02 37.20 -47.67
C GLN A 266 -2.08 37.74 -48.73
N ALA A 267 -0.83 37.28 -48.79
CA ALA A 267 0.14 37.67 -49.78
C ALA A 267 -0.21 37.27 -51.22
N LEU A 268 -1.00 36.17 -51.36
CA LEU A 268 -1.51 35.69 -52.65
C LEU A 268 -2.86 36.26 -53.06
N GLY A 269 -3.47 37.18 -52.28
CA GLY A 269 -4.79 37.76 -52.58
C GLY A 269 -5.95 36.77 -52.50
N LEU A 270 -5.78 35.62 -51.81
CA LEU A 270 -6.79 34.59 -51.68
C LEU A 270 -7.85 34.94 -50.60
N PRO A 271 -9.07 34.41 -50.67
CA PRO A 271 -10.10 34.69 -49.67
C PRO A 271 -9.65 34.26 -48.27
N LEU A 272 -9.79 35.20 -47.33
CA LEU A 272 -9.28 35.06 -45.96
C LEU A 272 -10.43 34.75 -45.00
N ARG A 273 -10.21 33.73 -44.13
CA ARG A 273 -10.97 33.58 -42.88
C ARG A 273 -10.16 34.21 -41.75
N ALA A 274 -10.84 34.79 -40.76
CA ALA A 274 -10.14 35.21 -39.55
C ALA A 274 -9.51 33.99 -38.85
N VAL A 275 -8.38 34.22 -38.16
CA VAL A 275 -7.73 33.13 -37.40
C VAL A 275 -8.69 32.60 -36.32
N THR A 276 -9.45 33.51 -35.74
CA THR A 276 -10.48 33.22 -34.72
C THR A 276 -11.69 32.44 -35.26
N ASP A 277 -11.92 32.41 -36.57
CA ASP A 277 -13.01 31.61 -37.17
C ASP A 277 -12.60 30.16 -37.44
N GLN A 278 -11.36 29.80 -37.09
CA GLN A 278 -10.82 28.47 -37.29
C GLN A 278 -10.83 27.67 -35.98
N PRO A 279 -11.63 26.60 -35.86
CA PRO A 279 -11.66 25.77 -34.63
C PRO A 279 -10.28 25.27 -34.19
N LEU A 280 -9.40 24.99 -35.16
CA LEU A 280 -8.04 24.50 -34.92
C LEU A 280 -7.19 25.51 -34.11
N PHE A 281 -7.43 26.81 -34.25
CA PHE A 281 -6.75 27.85 -33.48
C PHE A 281 -7.06 27.75 -31.99
N PHE A 282 -8.34 27.57 -31.64
CA PHE A 282 -8.75 27.39 -30.24
C PHE A 282 -8.20 26.12 -29.63
N VAL A 283 -8.23 25.01 -30.39
CA VAL A 283 -7.64 23.75 -29.96
C VAL A 283 -6.14 23.93 -29.68
N ALA A 284 -5.43 24.63 -30.56
CA ALA A 284 -4.01 24.90 -30.40
C ALA A 284 -3.70 25.72 -29.14
N ILE A 285 -4.46 26.81 -28.88
CA ILE A 285 -4.27 27.63 -27.67
C ILE A 285 -4.58 26.82 -26.40
N VAL A 286 -5.68 26.07 -26.38
CA VAL A 286 -6.01 25.22 -25.24
C VAL A 286 -4.89 24.20 -24.99
N THR A 287 -4.32 23.61 -26.04
CA THR A 287 -3.22 22.65 -25.93
C THR A 287 -1.96 23.31 -25.34
N VAL A 288 -1.62 24.57 -25.73
CA VAL A 288 -0.51 25.32 -25.14
C VAL A 288 -0.75 25.57 -23.65
N ILE A 289 -1.96 26.02 -23.29
CA ILE A 289 -2.30 26.30 -21.89
C ILE A 289 -2.21 25.04 -21.04
N LEU A 290 -2.81 23.92 -21.50
CA LEU A 290 -2.74 22.63 -20.80
C LEU A 290 -1.30 22.13 -20.69
N GLY A 291 -0.49 22.31 -21.74
CA GLY A 291 0.93 21.98 -21.73
C GLY A 291 1.71 22.73 -20.65
N ALA A 292 1.49 24.04 -20.55
CA ALA A 292 2.10 24.87 -19.51
C ALA A 292 1.64 24.47 -18.10
N GLN A 293 0.34 24.18 -17.92
CA GLN A 293 -0.22 23.76 -16.63
C GLN A 293 0.36 22.40 -16.19
N LEU A 294 0.47 21.42 -17.10
CA LEU A 294 1.07 20.10 -16.79
C LEU A 294 2.53 20.26 -16.43
N PHE A 295 3.29 21.09 -17.15
CA PHE A 295 4.69 21.36 -16.82
C PHE A 295 4.85 21.94 -15.41
N LEU A 296 4.04 22.95 -15.06
CA LEU A 296 4.02 23.54 -13.72
C LEU A 296 3.61 22.53 -12.64
N ALA A 297 2.61 21.69 -12.91
CA ALA A 297 2.20 20.63 -12.00
C ALA A 297 3.33 19.63 -11.73
N GLY A 298 4.09 19.25 -12.76
CA GLY A 298 5.28 18.40 -12.63
C GLY A 298 6.35 19.06 -11.76
N PHE A 299 6.63 20.32 -11.98
CA PHE A 299 7.61 21.09 -11.21
C PHE A 299 7.21 21.22 -9.73
N LEU A 300 5.93 21.56 -9.45
CA LEU A 300 5.40 21.63 -8.09
C LEU A 300 5.44 20.26 -7.41
N GLY A 301 5.07 19.18 -8.11
CA GLY A 301 5.16 17.84 -7.59
C GLY A 301 6.58 17.45 -7.19
N GLU A 302 7.58 17.84 -7.99
CA GLU A 302 9.00 17.61 -7.67
C GLU A 302 9.44 18.38 -6.42
N LEU A 303 9.02 19.65 -6.27
CA LEU A 303 9.34 20.46 -5.08
C LEU A 303 8.71 19.90 -3.81
N ILE A 304 7.44 19.48 -3.88
CA ILE A 304 6.73 18.87 -2.74
C ILE A 304 7.41 17.56 -2.33
N ASN A 305 7.79 16.75 -3.31
CA ASN A 305 8.42 15.45 -3.05
C ASN A 305 9.76 15.60 -2.31
N ARG A 306 10.53 16.62 -2.60
CA ARG A 306 11.80 16.91 -1.92
C ARG A 306 11.65 17.35 -0.45
N ARG A 307 10.48 17.87 -0.05
CA ARG A 307 10.23 18.42 1.29
C ARG A 307 9.48 17.49 2.25
N SER A 308 9.03 16.33 1.82
CA SER A 308 8.15 15.48 2.63
C SER A 308 8.93 14.55 3.58
N SER A 309 9.47 15.09 4.69
CA SER A 309 10.11 14.32 5.78
C SER A 309 9.11 13.76 6.83
N ASP A 310 7.87 14.26 6.89
CA ASP A 310 6.96 14.01 8.03
C ASP A 310 5.78 13.07 7.75
N ARG A 311 5.85 12.21 6.72
CA ARG A 311 4.73 11.33 6.31
C ARG A 311 4.30 10.33 7.36
N ASN A 312 5.20 9.89 8.21
CA ASN A 312 4.99 8.81 9.17
C ASN A 312 5.13 9.28 10.64
N SER A 313 4.75 10.54 10.92
CA SER A 313 4.68 11.06 12.29
C SER A 313 3.33 10.71 12.91
N TYR A 314 3.32 9.82 13.92
CA TYR A 314 2.13 9.37 14.63
C TYR A 314 2.25 9.67 16.12
N MET A 315 1.17 10.22 16.73
CA MET A 315 1.11 10.43 18.17
C MET A 315 0.88 9.09 18.86
N ILE A 316 1.94 8.53 19.44
CA ILE A 316 1.89 7.31 20.24
C ILE A 316 1.56 7.72 21.68
N ASP A 317 0.48 7.20 22.24
CA ASP A 317 0.03 7.46 23.60
C ASP A 317 0.78 6.57 24.61
N LYS A 318 0.88 5.26 24.33
CA LYS A 318 1.56 4.29 25.18
C LYS A 318 2.41 3.31 24.38
N ARG A 319 3.48 2.83 24.97
CA ARG A 319 4.34 1.77 24.42
C ARG A 319 4.77 0.80 25.52
N ILE A 320 4.58 -0.49 25.29
CA ILE A 320 5.00 -1.59 26.16
C ILE A 320 6.14 -2.34 25.44
N LYS A 321 7.29 -2.45 26.12
CA LYS A 321 8.48 -3.13 25.61
C LYS A 321 8.66 -4.49 26.26
#